data_4ff06cd8ae7a7a5447395cba3860ecce
#
_entry.id   4ff06cd8ae7a7a5447395cba3860ecce
#
_cell.length_a   1.000
_cell.length_b   1.000
_cell.length_c   1.000
_cell.angle_alpha   90.00
_cell.angle_beta   90.00
_cell.angle_gamma   90.00
#
_symmetry.space_group_name_H-M   'P 1'
#
loop_
_entity.id
_entity.type
_entity.pdbx_description
1 polymer ?
#
loop_
_entity_poly.entity_id
_entity_poly.type
_entity_poly.pdbx_seq_one_letter_code
_entity_poly.pdbx_strand_id
1 'polypeptide(L)'
;MKTVLVAVAALAGVLAPAAAEAQLPVSQTVLENPSMRATILTFAPGGATGRHQSVETELGIVIEGELTVESPMGRQSLRAGQVYWMPGLTPHDVRNEGGRPAKLWDIFLKRCD
;
A
#
# COMPACT_ATOMS: atom_id res chain seq x y z
N MET A 1 -19.16 0.09 -47.29
CA MET A 1 -18.95 0.07 -46.72
C MET A 1 -18.55 -0.08 -45.84
N LYS A 2 -18.33 -0.10 -45.66
CA LYS A 2 -17.96 -0.21 -44.91
C LYS A 2 -17.28 -0.18 -44.09
N THR A 3 -16.84 0.01 -43.84
CA THR A 3 -16.25 0.03 -43.07
C THR A 3 -15.90 0.40 -42.28
N VAL A 4 -15.74 0.53 -42.08
CA VAL A 4 -15.37 0.89 -41.29
C VAL A 4 -15.19 1.11 -40.34
N LEU A 5 -15.28 1.18 -40.11
CA LEU A 5 -15.05 1.39 -39.14
C LEU A 5 -14.49 1.12 -38.34
N VAL A 6 -14.37 0.89 -38.26
CA VAL A 6 -13.84 0.45 -37.56
C VAL A 6 -12.96 0.79 -37.03
N ALA A 7 -12.51 1.06 -37.10
CA ALA A 7 -11.63 1.42 -36.71
C ALA A 7 -11.63 1.91 -35.66
N VAL A 8 -11.92 2.21 -35.61
CA VAL A 8 -11.96 2.69 -34.61
C VAL A 8 -11.65 2.28 -33.61
N ALA A 9 -12.06 1.70 -33.47
CA ALA A 9 -11.97 1.09 -32.49
C ALA A 9 -10.77 1.06 -32.07
N ALA A 10 -10.19 0.69 -32.70
CA ALA A 10 -8.97 0.52 -32.36
C ALA A 10 -8.56 1.45 -31.48
N LEU A 11 -8.60 2.30 -31.84
CA LEU A 11 -8.16 3.16 -31.10
C LEU A 11 -8.47 3.09 -29.89
N ALA A 12 -9.34 2.72 -29.85
CA ALA A 12 -9.75 2.67 -28.63
C ALA A 12 -8.75 2.10 -27.86
N GLY A 13 -8.38 1.19 -28.22
CA GLY A 13 -7.52 0.57 -27.40
C GLY A 13 -6.52 1.39 -26.99
N VAL A 14 -6.23 2.13 -27.77
CA VAL A 14 -5.26 2.87 -27.46
C VAL A 14 -5.42 3.56 -26.34
N LEU A 15 -6.43 3.74 -26.00
CA LEU A 15 -6.55 4.43 -24.92
C LEU A 15 -6.15 3.68 -23.87
N ALA A 16 -5.17 3.09 -23.98
CA ALA A 16 -4.65 2.50 -22.86
C ALA A 16 -4.77 3.45 -21.84
N PRO A 17 -5.31 3.15 -20.84
CA PRO A 17 -5.51 4.04 -19.84
C PRO A 17 -4.21 4.36 -19.26
N ALA A 18 -4.07 5.45 -18.92
CA ALA A 18 -2.99 5.83 -18.15
C ALA A 18 -3.00 4.88 -17.05
N ALA A 19 -1.94 4.57 -16.52
CA ALA A 19 -1.86 3.71 -15.41
C ALA A 19 -2.82 4.20 -14.37
N ALA A 20 -3.71 3.38 -13.99
CA ALA A 20 -4.64 3.74 -12.96
C ALA A 20 -3.87 3.90 -11.67
N GLU A 21 -4.23 4.85 -10.89
CA GLU A 21 -3.63 5.01 -9.59
C GLU A 21 -4.04 3.83 -8.73
N ALA A 22 -3.14 3.36 -7.90
CA ALA A 22 -3.45 2.29 -7.00
C ALA A 22 -4.46 2.76 -5.96
N GLN A 23 -5.35 1.87 -5.59
CA GLN A 23 -6.34 2.19 -4.58
C GLN A 23 -5.68 2.24 -3.21
N LEU A 24 -5.98 3.27 -2.45
CA LEU A 24 -5.45 3.38 -1.10
C LEU A 24 -6.08 2.34 -0.19
N PRO A 25 -5.36 1.87 0.83
CA PRO A 25 -5.96 0.95 1.78
C PRO A 25 -7.02 1.64 2.63
N VAL A 26 -7.96 0.85 3.12
CA VAL A 26 -8.95 1.32 4.07
C VAL A 26 -8.29 1.28 5.45
N SER A 27 -8.41 2.37 6.18
CA SER A 27 -7.72 2.54 7.45
C SER A 27 -8.71 2.58 8.60
N GLN A 28 -8.40 1.88 9.68
CA GLN A 28 -9.21 1.92 10.89
C GLN A 28 -8.28 2.04 12.09
N THR A 29 -8.34 3.14 12.79
CA THR A 29 -7.54 3.33 14.00
C THR A 29 -8.22 2.57 15.14
N VAL A 30 -7.48 1.69 15.78
CA VAL A 30 -8.00 0.84 16.85
C VAL A 30 -7.44 1.20 18.20
N LEU A 31 -6.37 1.96 18.27
CA LEU A 31 -5.80 2.41 19.52
C LEU A 31 -5.08 3.71 19.28
N GLU A 32 -5.29 4.66 20.16
CA GLU A 32 -4.52 5.90 20.10
C GLU A 32 -4.34 6.43 21.51
N ASN A 33 -3.11 6.70 21.87
CA ASN A 33 -2.76 7.29 23.17
C ASN A 33 -1.48 8.11 22.99
N PRO A 34 -0.96 8.74 24.04
CA PRO A 34 0.25 9.56 23.87
C PRO A 34 1.49 8.80 23.39
N SER A 35 1.51 7.48 23.55
CA SER A 35 2.70 6.69 23.20
C SER A 35 2.62 6.06 21.81
N MET A 36 1.43 5.79 21.31
CA MET A 36 1.33 5.08 20.04
C MET A 36 -0.03 5.27 19.38
N ARG A 37 -0.06 5.02 18.09
CA ARG A 37 -1.29 4.89 17.33
C ARG A 37 -1.23 3.57 16.59
N ALA A 38 -2.22 2.74 16.73
CA ALA A 38 -2.29 1.47 16.02
C ALA A 38 -3.49 1.50 15.09
N THR A 39 -3.22 1.19 13.83
CA THR A 39 -4.23 1.26 12.76
C THR A 39 -4.18 -0.05 12.00
N ILE A 40 -5.34 -0.54 11.60
CA ILE A 40 -5.39 -1.69 10.70
C ILE A 40 -5.65 -1.15 9.31
N LEU A 41 -4.78 -1.51 8.38
CA LEU A 41 -4.93 -1.16 6.97
C LEU A 41 -5.37 -2.39 6.22
N THR A 42 -6.41 -2.26 5.40
CA THR A 42 -6.88 -3.35 4.55
C THR A 42 -6.63 -2.94 3.10
N PHE A 43 -5.85 -3.75 2.41
CA PHE A 43 -5.44 -3.49 1.03
C PHE A 43 -6.20 -4.40 0.08
N ALA A 44 -6.88 -3.83 -0.90
CA ALA A 44 -7.42 -4.62 -1.98
C ALA A 44 -6.27 -5.13 -2.85
N PRO A 45 -6.47 -6.15 -3.65
CA PRO A 45 -5.44 -6.55 -4.61
C PRO A 45 -5.07 -5.36 -5.49
N GLY A 46 -3.78 -5.14 -5.63
CA GLY A 46 -3.28 -3.98 -6.38
C GLY A 46 -3.25 -2.69 -5.59
N GLY A 47 -3.78 -2.68 -4.39
CA GLY A 47 -3.81 -1.48 -3.58
C GLY A 47 -2.42 -1.13 -3.04
N ALA A 48 -2.21 0.14 -2.76
CA ALA A 48 -0.92 0.62 -2.27
C ALA A 48 -1.10 1.91 -1.50
N THR A 49 -0.19 2.15 -0.55
CA THR A 49 -0.19 3.42 0.17
C THR A 49 0.32 4.55 -0.70
N GLY A 50 1.15 4.25 -1.67
CA GLY A 50 1.92 5.25 -2.37
C GLY A 50 3.16 5.61 -1.54
N ARG A 51 4.11 6.27 -2.17
CA ARG A 51 5.34 6.63 -1.49
C ARG A 51 5.05 7.73 -0.49
N HIS A 52 5.44 7.53 0.73
CA HIS A 52 5.17 8.47 1.82
C HIS A 52 6.18 8.28 2.94
N GLN A 53 6.17 9.17 3.90
CA GLN A 53 6.97 9.03 5.12
C GLN A 53 6.22 9.66 6.27
N SER A 54 6.53 9.25 7.49
CA SER A 54 5.97 9.87 8.67
C SER A 54 7.09 10.25 9.61
N VAL A 55 6.80 11.13 10.55
CA VAL A 55 7.80 11.54 11.53
C VAL A 55 8.00 10.45 12.57
N GLU A 56 6.98 9.62 12.80
CA GLU A 56 7.09 8.56 13.79
C GLU A 56 7.76 7.33 13.20
N THR A 57 8.41 6.55 14.05
CA THR A 57 8.87 5.24 13.67
C THR A 57 7.67 4.32 13.58
N GLU A 58 7.69 3.44 12.60
CA GLU A 58 6.56 2.59 12.30
C GLU A 58 6.93 1.13 12.39
N LEU A 59 6.11 0.34 13.05
CA LEU A 59 6.24 -1.11 13.08
C LEU A 59 5.03 -1.66 12.32
N GLY A 60 5.28 -2.37 11.24
CA GLY A 60 4.21 -2.99 10.47
C GLY A 60 4.20 -4.48 10.70
N ILE A 61 3.04 -5.06 10.96
CA ILE A 61 2.88 -6.49 11.16
C ILE A 61 1.81 -6.98 10.19
N VAL A 62 2.19 -7.87 9.28
CA VAL A 62 1.22 -8.40 8.32
C VAL A 62 0.32 -9.39 9.06
N ILE A 63 -0.98 -9.17 8.99
CA ILE A 63 -1.95 -10.01 9.65
C ILE A 63 -2.49 -11.04 8.69
N GLU A 64 -2.70 -10.66 7.46
CA GLU A 64 -3.34 -11.51 6.48
C GLU A 64 -2.79 -11.20 5.11
N GLY A 65 -2.60 -12.20 4.29
CA GLY A 65 -2.13 -12.01 2.91
C GLY A 65 -0.64 -11.74 2.83
N GLU A 66 -0.26 -11.02 1.81
CA GLU A 66 1.14 -10.73 1.55
C GLU A 66 1.26 -9.29 1.09
N LEU A 67 2.26 -8.58 1.59
CA LEU A 67 2.50 -7.20 1.23
C LEU A 67 3.96 -7.01 0.83
N THR A 68 4.21 -6.09 -0.07
CA THR A 68 5.55 -5.72 -0.48
C THR A 68 5.84 -4.33 0.06
N VAL A 69 6.98 -4.16 0.70
CA VAL A 69 7.42 -2.89 1.25
C VAL A 69 8.67 -2.45 0.51
N GLU A 70 8.63 -1.26 -0.07
CA GLU A 70 9.78 -0.69 -0.76
C GLU A 70 10.29 0.52 -0.01
N SER A 71 11.58 0.61 0.20
CA SER A 71 12.22 1.71 0.89
C SER A 71 13.66 1.84 0.39
N PRO A 72 14.40 2.85 0.84
CA PRO A 72 15.82 2.92 0.49
C PRO A 72 16.62 1.70 0.95
N MET A 73 16.07 0.92 1.91
CA MET A 73 16.75 -0.28 2.37
C MET A 73 16.47 -1.48 1.48
N GLY A 74 15.64 -1.33 0.47
CA GLY A 74 15.34 -2.39 -0.47
C GLY A 74 13.88 -2.75 -0.51
N ARG A 75 13.59 -3.87 -1.12
CA ARG A 75 12.25 -4.35 -1.33
C ARG A 75 12.08 -5.64 -0.53
N GLN A 76 11.05 -5.69 0.29
CA GLN A 76 10.78 -6.86 1.11
C GLN A 76 9.38 -7.37 0.81
N SER A 77 9.24 -8.67 0.69
CA SER A 77 7.93 -9.30 0.54
C SER A 77 7.62 -9.99 1.86
N LEU A 78 6.52 -9.62 2.48
CA LEU A 78 6.17 -10.07 3.82
C LEU A 78 4.83 -10.78 3.82
N ARG A 79 4.74 -11.87 4.60
CA ARG A 79 3.53 -12.65 4.75
C ARG A 79 2.99 -12.51 6.16
N ALA A 80 1.82 -13.06 6.38
CA ALA A 80 1.19 -13.02 7.71
C ALA A 80 2.18 -13.46 8.79
N GLY A 81 2.26 -12.69 9.84
CA GLY A 81 3.16 -12.94 10.95
C GLY A 81 4.52 -12.28 10.82
N GLN A 82 4.84 -11.75 9.66
CA GLN A 82 6.13 -11.07 9.46
C GLN A 82 5.98 -9.58 9.66
N VAL A 83 7.08 -8.92 9.99
CA VAL A 83 7.05 -7.52 10.38
C VAL A 83 8.09 -6.71 9.62
N TYR A 84 7.88 -5.40 9.57
CA TYR A 84 8.91 -4.47 9.13
C TYR A 84 9.04 -3.35 10.16
N TRP A 85 10.23 -2.80 10.20
CA TRP A 85 10.54 -1.65 11.06
C TRP A 85 10.93 -0.50 10.15
N MET A 86 10.23 0.62 10.26
CA MET A 86 10.51 1.76 9.40
C MET A 86 10.84 2.96 10.27
N PRO A 87 12.11 3.35 10.31
CA PRO A 87 12.48 4.53 11.10
C PRO A 87 11.75 5.77 10.61
N GLY A 88 11.51 6.70 11.50
CA GLY A 88 10.86 7.95 11.13
C GLY A 88 11.55 8.63 9.97
N LEU A 89 10.78 9.34 9.17
CA LEU A 89 11.25 10.09 8.02
C LEU A 89 11.88 9.24 6.92
N THR A 90 11.58 7.96 6.88
CA THR A 90 12.06 7.06 5.82
C THR A 90 10.97 6.94 4.75
N PRO A 91 11.23 7.36 3.52
CA PRO A 91 10.23 7.22 2.46
C PRO A 91 10.02 5.75 2.13
N HIS A 92 8.77 5.34 2.01
CA HIS A 92 8.47 3.94 1.71
C HIS A 92 7.10 3.83 1.07
N ASP A 93 6.85 2.66 0.51
CA ASP A 93 5.59 2.35 -0.16
C ASP A 93 5.22 0.92 0.23
N VAL A 94 3.97 0.69 0.61
CA VAL A 94 3.47 -0.63 0.95
C VAL A 94 2.42 -1.00 -0.08
N ARG A 95 2.57 -2.16 -0.71
CA ARG A 95 1.71 -2.57 -1.81
C ARG A 95 1.22 -3.98 -1.64
N ASN A 96 0.00 -4.21 -2.09
CA ASN A 96 -0.52 -5.56 -2.23
C ASN A 96 -0.39 -5.96 -3.69
N GLU A 97 0.66 -6.70 -4.02
CA GLU A 97 0.87 -7.17 -5.38
C GLU A 97 0.27 -8.55 -5.61
N GLY A 98 -0.42 -9.10 -4.62
CA GLY A 98 -1.06 -10.40 -4.74
C GLY A 98 -2.47 -10.29 -5.26
N GLY A 99 -3.13 -11.42 -5.37
CA GLY A 99 -4.49 -11.50 -5.87
C GLY A 99 -5.55 -11.57 -4.80
N ARG A 100 -5.19 -11.42 -3.53
CA ARG A 100 -6.12 -11.50 -2.41
C ARG A 100 -5.99 -10.27 -1.54
N PRO A 101 -7.00 -9.93 -0.77
CA PRO A 101 -6.87 -8.83 0.18
C PRO A 101 -5.76 -9.09 1.19
N ALA A 102 -5.15 -8.05 1.68
CA ALA A 102 -4.11 -8.16 2.70
C ALA A 102 -4.40 -7.17 3.81
N LYS A 103 -3.98 -7.51 5.03
CA LYS A 103 -4.18 -6.65 6.19
C LYS A 103 -2.88 -6.45 6.93
N LEU A 104 -2.72 -5.24 7.41
CA LEU A 104 -1.52 -4.82 8.10
C LEU A 104 -1.89 -4.13 9.41
N TRP A 105 -1.23 -4.50 10.50
CA TRP A 105 -1.23 -3.70 11.70
C TRP A 105 -0.14 -2.69 11.49
N ASP A 106 -0.51 -1.41 11.51
CA ASP A 106 0.43 -0.34 11.29
C ASP A 106 0.52 0.43 12.60
N ILE A 107 1.63 0.29 13.29
CA ILE A 107 1.80 0.85 14.62
C ILE A 107 2.82 1.98 14.56
N PHE A 108 2.38 3.19 14.92
CA PHE A 108 3.24 4.35 14.93
C PHE A 108 3.64 4.63 16.37
N LEU A 109 4.93 4.69 16.61
CA LEU A 109 5.46 4.94 17.95
C LEU A 109 5.68 6.43 18.09
N LYS A 110 4.95 7.05 19.00
CA LYS A 110 5.03 8.47 19.22
C LYS A 110 6.20 8.76 20.12
N ARG A 111 6.78 9.92 19.97
CA ARG A 111 7.89 10.28 20.79
C ARG A 111 7.40 10.61 22.19
N CYS A 112 8.22 10.21 23.13
CA CYS A 112 7.96 10.59 24.52
C CYS A 112 8.88 11.75 24.79
N ASP A 113 8.36 12.90 24.95
CA ASP A 113 9.19 14.08 25.29
C ASP A 113 9.15 14.36 26.77
#